data_02830766c31163ab995b93eb54502beb
#
_entry.id   02830766c31163ab995b93eb54502beb
#
_cell.length_a   1.000
_cell.length_b   1.000
_cell.length_c   1.000
_cell.angle_alpha   90.00
_cell.angle_beta   90.00
_cell.angle_gamma   90.00
#
_symmetry.space_group_name_H-M   'P 1'
#
loop_
_entity.id
_entity.type
_entity.pdbx_description
1 polymer ?
#
loop_
_entity_poly.entity_id
_entity_poly.type
_entity_poly.pdbx_seq_one_letter_code
_entity_poly.pdbx_strand_id
1 'polypeptide(L)'
;MNQNTNSPASLDRLSWTEAADWFRRDPRLLLPVGSCIQHGPHLPLGTDMVIVERLSSDIAVRTGLLLAPMVSYGVAADTDRGYAGTASLDRKTLHRVLNELVDSWGQQGLGEIVLITTNGFARNIQALAAVVAETVRVRSIDTHALDLSQFLSQGNAPERGGELE
;
A
#
# COMPACT_ATOMS: atom_id res chain seq x y z
N MET A 1 15.01 -14.32 21.94
CA MET A 1 15.37 -13.28 20.93
C MET A 1 14.57 -12.05 21.25
N ASN A 2 15.24 -10.96 21.67
CA ASN A 2 14.56 -9.69 21.95
C ASN A 2 14.02 -9.13 20.62
N GLN A 3 12.73 -9.30 20.38
CA GLN A 3 12.07 -8.54 19.33
C GLN A 3 12.07 -7.07 19.76
N ASN A 4 12.71 -6.24 18.96
CA ASN A 4 12.67 -4.79 19.13
C ASN A 4 11.20 -4.38 19.09
N THR A 5 10.63 -3.95 20.20
CA THR A 5 9.19 -3.72 20.43
C THR A 5 8.60 -2.63 19.52
N ASN A 6 9.36 -2.12 18.57
CA ASN A 6 9.01 -1.00 17.68
C ASN A 6 8.93 -1.39 16.19
N SER A 7 9.02 -2.67 15.83
CA SER A 7 8.88 -3.12 14.43
C SER A 7 7.57 -3.89 14.27
N PRO A 8 6.81 -3.69 13.17
CA PRO A 8 5.59 -4.42 12.91
C PRO A 8 5.89 -5.90 12.66
N ALA A 9 4.93 -6.75 12.95
CA ALA A 9 4.96 -8.12 12.45
C ALA A 9 4.78 -8.09 10.93
N SER A 10 5.67 -8.79 10.22
CA SER A 10 5.67 -8.80 8.75
C SER A 10 5.61 -10.22 8.21
N LEU A 11 4.70 -10.46 7.28
CA LEU A 11 4.38 -11.77 6.72
C LEU A 11 5.60 -12.44 6.06
N ASP A 12 6.46 -11.67 5.40
CA ASP A 12 7.68 -12.16 4.73
C ASP A 12 8.77 -12.62 5.70
N ARG A 13 8.60 -12.36 7.00
CA ARG A 13 9.52 -12.78 8.06
C ARG A 13 9.02 -13.99 8.85
N LEU A 14 7.82 -14.46 8.54
CA LEU A 14 7.21 -15.61 9.18
C LEU A 14 7.44 -16.86 8.34
N SER A 15 7.64 -18.00 9.01
CA SER A 15 7.46 -19.30 8.38
C SER A 15 5.98 -19.53 8.05
N TRP A 16 5.68 -20.46 7.16
CA TRP A 16 4.30 -20.77 6.80
C TRP A 16 3.45 -21.24 8.00
N THR A 17 4.04 -21.91 8.98
CA THR A 17 3.39 -22.34 10.21
C THR A 17 3.05 -21.17 11.13
N GLU A 18 3.99 -20.23 11.29
CA GLU A 18 3.77 -19.00 12.05
C GLU A 18 2.70 -18.12 11.40
N ALA A 19 2.70 -18.03 10.07
CA ALA A 19 1.67 -17.32 9.32
C ALA A 19 0.28 -17.96 9.53
N ALA A 20 0.18 -19.29 9.47
CA ALA A 20 -1.06 -20.01 9.75
C ALA A 20 -1.56 -19.76 11.19
N ASP A 21 -0.65 -19.74 12.18
CA ASP A 21 -0.99 -19.41 13.57
C ASP A 21 -1.46 -17.96 13.70
N TRP A 22 -0.85 -17.04 12.94
CA TRP A 22 -1.27 -15.65 12.92
C TRP A 22 -2.68 -15.50 12.35
N PHE A 23 -2.97 -16.07 11.19
CA PHE A 23 -4.28 -16.00 10.54
C PHE A 23 -5.42 -16.54 11.41
N ARG A 24 -5.14 -17.55 12.24
CA ARG A 24 -6.12 -18.06 13.20
C ARG A 24 -6.40 -17.09 14.36
N ARG A 25 -5.40 -16.31 14.78
CA ARG A 25 -5.53 -15.36 15.91
C ARG A 25 -6.10 -14.02 15.47
N ASP A 26 -5.60 -13.50 14.37
CA ASP A 26 -6.03 -12.24 13.77
C ASP A 26 -6.07 -12.38 12.25
N PRO A 27 -7.24 -12.62 11.65
CA PRO A 27 -7.38 -12.84 10.22
C PRO A 27 -7.36 -11.54 9.40
N ARG A 28 -6.60 -10.53 9.81
CA ARG A 28 -6.49 -9.24 9.13
C ARG A 28 -5.08 -9.00 8.61
N LEU A 29 -4.97 -8.46 7.40
CA LEU A 29 -3.71 -8.16 6.74
C LEU A 29 -3.72 -6.73 6.18
N LEU A 30 -2.62 -5.99 6.34
CA LEU A 30 -2.39 -4.70 5.72
C LEU A 30 -1.46 -4.88 4.51
N LEU A 31 -1.92 -4.53 3.30
CA LEU A 31 -1.15 -4.62 2.07
C LEU A 31 -0.81 -3.23 1.52
N PRO A 32 0.45 -2.78 1.64
CA PRO A 32 0.90 -1.55 1.01
C PRO A 32 1.00 -1.70 -0.51
N VAL A 33 0.58 -0.66 -1.23
CA VAL A 33 0.71 -0.57 -2.69
C VAL A 33 1.39 0.76 -3.02
N GLY A 34 2.65 0.68 -3.42
CA GLY A 34 3.47 1.81 -3.81
C GLY A 34 3.50 2.02 -5.32
N SER A 35 4.42 2.87 -5.77
CA SER A 35 4.74 3.04 -7.18
C SER A 35 6.18 3.52 -7.36
N CYS A 36 6.74 3.25 -8.55
CA CYS A 36 8.06 3.73 -8.97
C CYS A 36 7.87 4.69 -10.14
N ILE A 37 7.60 5.95 -9.85
CA ILE A 37 7.24 6.99 -10.83
C ILE A 37 7.99 8.29 -10.54
N GLN A 38 8.01 9.20 -11.51
CA GLN A 38 8.61 10.52 -11.30
C GLN A 38 7.81 11.37 -10.30
N HIS A 39 8.51 12.16 -9.47
CA HIS A 39 7.98 13.11 -8.48
C HIS A 39 8.68 14.46 -8.58
N GLY A 40 9.02 14.88 -9.82
CA GLY A 40 9.84 16.04 -10.06
C GLY A 40 11.35 15.77 -9.90
N PRO A 41 12.21 16.78 -10.17
CA PRO A 41 13.66 16.60 -10.17
C PRO A 41 14.29 16.51 -8.78
N HIS A 42 13.54 16.75 -7.73
CA HIS A 42 14.00 16.88 -6.35
C HIS A 42 13.64 15.68 -5.44
N LEU A 43 12.76 14.79 -5.90
CA LEU A 43 12.36 13.60 -5.15
C LEU A 43 12.77 12.31 -5.90
N PRO A 44 13.05 11.23 -5.18
CA PRO A 44 13.37 9.94 -5.81
C PRO A 44 12.13 9.30 -6.44
N LEU A 45 12.34 8.42 -7.42
CA LEU A 45 11.27 7.66 -8.08
C LEU A 45 10.45 6.79 -7.11
N GLY A 46 11.06 6.38 -6.00
CA GLY A 46 10.44 5.55 -4.97
C GLY A 46 9.72 6.31 -3.87
N THR A 47 9.41 7.59 -4.04
CA THR A 47 8.77 8.43 -3.02
C THR A 47 7.49 7.78 -2.49
N ASP A 48 6.57 7.35 -3.37
CA ASP A 48 5.35 6.64 -2.96
C ASP A 48 5.64 5.37 -2.12
N MET A 49 6.67 4.62 -2.49
CA MET A 49 7.06 3.41 -1.76
C MET A 49 7.54 3.75 -0.34
N VAL A 50 8.39 4.75 -0.20
CA VAL A 50 8.93 5.17 1.10
C VAL A 50 7.80 5.65 2.03
N ILE A 51 6.89 6.46 1.50
CA ILE A 51 5.78 7.00 2.29
C ILE A 51 4.82 5.89 2.71
N VAL A 52 4.36 5.05 1.76
CA VAL A 52 3.41 3.98 2.08
C VAL A 52 4.00 2.93 3.00
N GLU A 53 5.28 2.60 2.87
CA GLU A 53 5.99 1.68 3.76
C GLU A 53 6.03 2.21 5.19
N ARG A 54 6.38 3.49 5.35
CA ARG A 54 6.41 4.12 6.67
C ARG A 54 5.04 4.18 7.31
N LEU A 55 4.03 4.64 6.58
CA LEU A 55 2.65 4.72 7.08
C LEU A 55 2.12 3.35 7.46
N SER A 56 2.32 2.34 6.61
CA SER A 56 1.86 0.97 6.87
C SER A 56 2.55 0.36 8.09
N SER A 57 3.85 0.62 8.26
CA SER A 57 4.60 0.19 9.43
C SER A 57 4.03 0.81 10.71
N ASP A 58 3.81 2.13 10.73
CA ASP A 58 3.26 2.83 11.88
C ASP A 58 1.83 2.39 12.21
N ILE A 59 0.99 2.14 11.19
CA ILE A 59 -0.36 1.58 11.34
C ILE A 59 -0.28 0.17 11.94
N ALA A 60 0.55 -0.70 11.38
CA ALA A 60 0.68 -2.08 11.83
C ALA A 60 1.15 -2.16 13.30
N VAL A 61 2.13 -1.33 13.69
CA VAL A 61 2.57 -1.23 15.10
C VAL A 61 1.44 -0.80 16.04
N ARG A 62 0.64 0.19 15.63
CA ARG A 62 -0.46 0.74 16.47
C ARG A 62 -1.68 -0.15 16.55
N THR A 63 -1.97 -0.91 15.48
CA THR A 63 -3.20 -1.71 15.37
C THR A 63 -2.98 -3.20 15.61
N GLY A 64 -1.72 -3.65 15.63
CA GLY A 64 -1.37 -5.06 15.70
C GLY A 64 -1.63 -5.84 14.40
N LEU A 65 -1.94 -5.17 13.29
CA LEU A 65 -2.15 -5.83 12.00
C LEU A 65 -0.86 -6.46 11.48
N LEU A 66 -1.00 -7.61 10.83
CA LEU A 66 0.10 -8.21 10.09
C LEU A 66 0.35 -7.38 8.80
N LEU A 67 1.61 -7.07 8.55
CA LEU A 67 2.02 -6.32 7.36
C LEU A 67 2.42 -7.29 6.25
N ALA A 68 1.82 -7.16 5.07
CA ALA A 68 2.23 -7.89 3.88
C ALA A 68 3.44 -7.23 3.19
N PRO A 69 4.23 -7.98 2.39
CA PRO A 69 5.19 -7.39 1.47
C PRO A 69 4.51 -6.40 0.52
N MET A 70 5.16 -5.26 0.32
CA MET A 70 4.61 -4.20 -0.53
C MET A 70 4.54 -4.59 -2.00
N VAL A 71 3.45 -4.23 -2.68
CA VAL A 71 3.39 -4.20 -4.14
C VAL A 71 4.07 -2.90 -4.61
N SER A 72 5.27 -3.01 -5.17
CA SER A 72 6.15 -1.86 -5.46
C SER A 72 5.81 -1.09 -6.74
N TYR A 73 4.89 -1.58 -7.57
CA TYR A 73 4.54 -0.96 -8.86
C TYR A 73 3.05 -0.68 -8.94
N GLY A 74 2.73 0.57 -9.24
CA GLY A 74 1.38 1.07 -9.43
C GLY A 74 1.10 1.53 -10.86
N VAL A 75 0.06 2.32 -11.03
CA VAL A 75 -0.32 2.95 -12.31
C VAL A 75 0.13 4.40 -12.32
N ALA A 76 0.98 4.77 -13.27
CA ALA A 76 1.38 6.15 -13.51
C ALA A 76 0.47 6.86 -14.54
N ALA A 77 0.41 8.18 -14.47
CA ALA A 77 -0.21 8.99 -15.51
C ALA A 77 0.54 8.83 -16.85
N ASP A 78 -0.18 8.99 -17.96
CA ASP A 78 0.42 8.84 -19.29
C ASP A 78 1.53 9.89 -19.52
N THR A 79 1.40 11.07 -18.92
CA THR A 79 2.41 12.14 -18.91
C THR A 79 3.71 11.77 -18.21
N ASP A 80 3.65 10.85 -17.23
CA ASP A 80 4.79 10.46 -16.40
C ASP A 80 5.59 9.30 -17.02
N ARG A 81 4.96 8.53 -17.92
CA ARG A 81 5.55 7.33 -18.53
C ARG A 81 6.81 7.61 -19.38
N GLY A 82 6.99 8.86 -19.82
CA GLY A 82 8.16 9.28 -20.60
C GLY A 82 9.41 9.58 -19.77
N TYR A 83 9.31 9.69 -18.45
CA TYR A 83 10.45 10.00 -17.60
C TYR A 83 11.28 8.74 -17.31
N ALA A 84 12.61 8.90 -17.42
CA ALA A 84 13.55 7.80 -17.18
C ALA A 84 13.36 7.20 -15.78
N GLY A 85 13.27 5.88 -15.72
CA GLY A 85 13.08 5.13 -14.48
C GLY A 85 11.64 4.98 -14.02
N THR A 86 10.67 5.73 -14.55
CA THR A 86 9.26 5.49 -14.29
C THR A 86 8.83 4.15 -14.86
N ALA A 87 8.26 3.30 -13.99
CA ALA A 87 7.70 2.01 -14.36
C ALA A 87 6.23 1.95 -13.96
N SER A 88 5.36 1.73 -14.94
CA SER A 88 3.92 1.74 -14.75
C SER A 88 3.26 0.44 -15.18
N LEU A 89 2.40 -0.09 -14.34
CA LEU A 89 1.44 -1.11 -14.74
C LEU A 89 0.23 -0.46 -15.45
N ASP A 90 -0.50 -1.26 -16.23
CA ASP A 90 -1.85 -0.89 -16.62
C ASP A 90 -2.83 -1.12 -15.46
N ARG A 91 -3.90 -0.31 -15.41
CA ARG A 91 -4.94 -0.44 -14.38
C ARG A 91 -5.48 -1.87 -14.25
N LYS A 92 -5.72 -2.54 -15.37
CA LYS A 92 -6.22 -3.94 -15.39
C LYS A 92 -5.18 -4.91 -14.83
N THR A 93 -3.91 -4.69 -15.11
CA THR A 93 -2.81 -5.54 -14.62
C THR A 93 -2.66 -5.40 -13.12
N LEU A 94 -2.61 -4.16 -12.59
CA LEU A 94 -2.55 -3.93 -11.15
C LEU A 94 -3.76 -4.56 -10.44
N HIS A 95 -4.97 -4.30 -10.94
CA HIS A 95 -6.20 -4.89 -10.39
C HIS A 95 -6.12 -6.44 -10.36
N ARG A 96 -5.64 -7.06 -11.44
CA ARG A 96 -5.50 -8.51 -11.51
C ARG A 96 -4.49 -9.05 -10.50
N VAL A 97 -3.32 -8.41 -10.39
CA VAL A 97 -2.30 -8.78 -9.40
C VAL A 97 -2.88 -8.72 -7.98
N LEU A 98 -3.56 -7.63 -7.65
CA LEU A 98 -4.16 -7.46 -6.33
C LEU A 98 -5.25 -8.50 -6.04
N ASN A 99 -6.12 -8.79 -7.02
CA ASN A 99 -7.14 -9.83 -6.85
C ASN A 99 -6.52 -11.21 -6.64
N GLU A 100 -5.52 -11.60 -7.43
CA GLU A 100 -4.87 -12.90 -7.29
C GLU A 100 -4.19 -13.07 -5.92
N LEU A 101 -3.56 -12.01 -5.39
CA LEU A 101 -3.00 -12.01 -4.03
C LEU A 101 -4.08 -12.12 -2.95
N VAL A 102 -5.12 -11.31 -3.06
CA VAL A 102 -6.24 -11.27 -2.11
C VAL A 102 -6.97 -12.61 -2.06
N ASP A 103 -7.29 -13.19 -3.22
CA ASP A 103 -7.95 -14.49 -3.33
C ASP A 103 -7.09 -15.61 -2.74
N SER A 104 -5.77 -15.59 -3.02
CA SER A 104 -4.83 -16.57 -2.48
C SER A 104 -4.81 -16.55 -0.94
N TRP A 105 -4.74 -15.37 -0.34
CA TRP A 105 -4.75 -15.26 1.13
C TRP A 105 -6.14 -15.52 1.73
N GLY A 106 -7.21 -15.14 1.04
CA GLY A 106 -8.58 -15.45 1.46
C GLY A 106 -8.83 -16.95 1.58
N GLN A 107 -8.32 -17.74 0.62
CA GLN A 107 -8.38 -19.21 0.66
C GLN A 107 -7.60 -19.83 1.83
N GLN A 108 -6.63 -19.08 2.38
CA GLN A 108 -5.84 -19.50 3.53
C GLN A 108 -6.44 -19.10 4.88
N GLY A 109 -7.61 -18.43 4.88
CA GLY A 109 -8.37 -18.11 6.09
C GLY A 109 -8.26 -16.65 6.54
N LEU A 110 -7.68 -15.74 5.75
CA LEU A 110 -7.80 -14.32 6.04
C LEU A 110 -9.25 -13.84 5.86
N GLY A 111 -9.73 -13.05 6.80
CA GLY A 111 -11.09 -12.50 6.82
C GLY A 111 -11.18 -11.05 6.33
N GLU A 112 -10.10 -10.29 6.45
CA GLU A 112 -10.04 -8.89 6.00
C GLU A 112 -8.65 -8.50 5.49
N ILE A 113 -8.61 -7.85 4.33
CA ILE A 113 -7.38 -7.27 3.77
C ILE A 113 -7.61 -5.78 3.52
N VAL A 114 -6.70 -4.96 4.06
CA VAL A 114 -6.70 -3.51 3.88
C VAL A 114 -5.60 -3.15 2.89
N LEU A 115 -5.97 -2.64 1.73
CA LEU A 115 -5.05 -2.07 0.74
C LEU A 115 -4.81 -0.61 1.10
N ILE A 116 -3.55 -0.16 1.12
CA ILE A 116 -3.21 1.25 1.34
C ILE A 116 -2.26 1.75 0.26
N THR A 117 -2.52 2.93 -0.28
CA THR A 117 -1.68 3.56 -1.30
C THR A 117 -1.49 5.05 -1.06
N THR A 118 -0.32 5.56 -1.43
CA THR A 118 0.02 6.98 -1.49
C THR A 118 0.09 7.49 -2.93
N ASN A 119 -0.16 6.65 -3.92
CA ASN A 119 -0.27 7.08 -5.31
C ASN A 119 -1.70 7.55 -5.60
N GLY A 120 -1.90 8.87 -5.61
CA GLY A 120 -3.20 9.54 -5.83
C GLY A 120 -3.71 9.52 -7.26
N PHE A 121 -3.02 8.88 -8.22
CA PHE A 121 -3.48 8.84 -9.60
C PHE A 121 -4.80 8.04 -9.72
N ALA A 122 -5.83 8.65 -10.33
CA ALA A 122 -7.19 8.11 -10.37
C ALA A 122 -7.27 6.65 -10.86
N ARG A 123 -6.50 6.28 -11.89
CA ARG A 123 -6.49 4.89 -12.41
C ARG A 123 -5.83 3.91 -11.42
N ASN A 124 -4.88 4.37 -10.61
CA ASN A 124 -4.28 3.57 -9.54
C ASN A 124 -5.34 3.30 -8.46
N ILE A 125 -5.99 4.35 -7.97
CA ILE A 125 -7.06 4.26 -6.96
C ILE A 125 -8.20 3.37 -7.44
N GLN A 126 -8.65 3.53 -8.70
CA GLN A 126 -9.67 2.69 -9.31
C GLN A 126 -9.29 1.21 -9.36
N ALA A 127 -8.00 0.89 -9.56
CA ALA A 127 -7.53 -0.50 -9.55
C ALA A 127 -7.71 -1.12 -8.16
N LEU A 128 -7.34 -0.38 -7.09
CA LEU A 128 -7.49 -0.85 -5.71
C LEU A 128 -8.97 -0.94 -5.30
N ALA A 129 -9.76 0.11 -5.61
CA ALA A 129 -11.18 0.16 -5.24
C ALA A 129 -12.04 -0.91 -5.92
N ALA A 130 -11.57 -1.44 -7.05
CA ALA A 130 -12.26 -2.50 -7.78
C ALA A 130 -11.91 -3.92 -7.29
N VAL A 131 -10.94 -4.05 -6.37
CA VAL A 131 -10.55 -5.36 -5.81
C VAL A 131 -11.69 -5.92 -4.98
N VAL A 132 -12.13 -7.12 -5.35
CA VAL A 132 -13.20 -7.84 -4.65
C VAL A 132 -12.81 -9.32 -4.53
N ALA A 133 -13.23 -9.96 -3.46
CA ALA A 133 -13.03 -11.38 -3.24
C ALA A 133 -14.29 -11.98 -2.60
N GLU A 134 -14.54 -13.26 -2.85
CA GLU A 134 -15.71 -13.95 -2.29
C GLU A 134 -15.52 -14.32 -0.82
N THR A 135 -14.29 -14.62 -0.41
CA THR A 135 -13.98 -15.20 0.92
C THR A 135 -13.39 -14.20 1.90
N VAL A 136 -13.00 -13.01 1.46
CA VAL A 136 -12.33 -12.03 2.30
C VAL A 136 -12.89 -10.63 2.04
N ARG A 137 -13.08 -9.85 3.12
CA ARG A 137 -13.46 -8.44 3.02
C ARG A 137 -12.25 -7.62 2.56
N VAL A 138 -12.43 -6.84 1.49
CA VAL A 138 -11.40 -5.93 1.00
C VAL A 138 -11.79 -4.49 1.31
N ARG A 139 -10.83 -3.72 1.83
CA ARG A 139 -10.93 -2.27 2.00
C ARG A 139 -9.76 -1.60 1.31
N SER A 140 -9.97 -0.46 0.70
CA SER A 140 -8.90 0.37 0.13
C SER A 140 -8.86 1.72 0.83
N ILE A 141 -7.63 2.17 1.16
CA ILE A 141 -7.35 3.49 1.72
C ILE A 141 -6.49 4.24 0.72
N ASP A 142 -7.03 5.36 0.24
CA ASP A 142 -6.31 6.37 -0.51
C ASP A 142 -5.89 7.47 0.47
N THR A 143 -4.59 7.66 0.66
CA THR A 143 -4.10 8.67 1.61
C THR A 143 -4.34 10.09 1.13
N HIS A 144 -4.48 10.31 -0.18
CA HIS A 144 -4.82 11.64 -0.73
C HIS A 144 -6.27 12.05 -0.47
N ALA A 145 -7.15 11.10 -0.16
CA ALA A 145 -8.53 11.38 0.25
C ALA A 145 -8.65 11.82 1.71
N LEU A 146 -7.58 11.75 2.50
CA LEU A 146 -7.57 12.19 3.89
C LEU A 146 -7.42 13.71 3.96
N ASP A 147 -8.26 14.35 4.78
CA ASP A 147 -8.11 15.78 5.07
C ASP A 147 -6.95 16.01 6.04
N LEU A 148 -5.82 16.41 5.49
CA LEU A 148 -4.59 16.73 6.24
C LEU A 148 -4.38 18.23 6.42
N SER A 149 -5.36 19.08 6.04
CA SER A 149 -5.24 20.54 6.05
C SER A 149 -4.81 21.12 7.42
N GLN A 150 -5.22 20.46 8.51
CA GLN A 150 -4.84 20.86 9.87
C GLN A 150 -3.34 20.65 10.21
N PHE A 151 -2.62 19.87 9.40
CA PHE A 151 -1.20 19.56 9.59
C PHE A 151 -0.30 20.29 8.60
N LEU A 152 -0.87 20.97 7.61
CA LEU A 152 -0.12 21.67 6.57
C LEU A 152 0.18 23.10 7.02
N SER A 153 1.37 23.58 6.69
CA SER A 153 1.70 25.00 6.86
C SER A 153 0.89 25.87 5.89
N GLN A 154 0.57 27.09 6.31
CA GLN A 154 -0.19 28.01 5.46
C GLN A 154 0.56 28.33 4.16
N GLY A 155 -0.06 28.03 3.04
CA GLY A 155 0.44 28.39 1.71
C GLY A 155 0.90 27.23 0.83
N ASN A 156 0.94 26.01 1.32
CA ASN A 156 1.27 24.84 0.52
C ASN A 156 0.01 24.11 0.06
N ALA A 157 -0.20 24.05 -1.24
CA ALA A 157 -1.24 23.19 -1.82
C ALA A 157 -0.73 21.75 -1.89
N PRO A 158 -1.61 20.75 -1.76
CA PRO A 158 -1.26 19.34 -1.93
C PRO A 158 -1.04 19.04 -3.42
N GLU A 159 0.11 19.43 -3.94
CA GLU A 159 0.55 19.13 -5.29
C GLU A 159 1.66 18.07 -5.24
N ARG A 160 1.86 17.36 -6.35
CA ARG A 160 2.96 16.41 -6.49
C ARG A 160 4.31 17.08 -6.22
N GLY A 161 5.09 16.50 -5.31
CA GLY A 161 6.34 17.11 -4.86
C GLY A 161 6.15 18.27 -3.90
N GLY A 162 4.96 18.46 -3.34
CA GLY A 162 4.65 19.44 -2.31
C GLY A 162 4.84 18.92 -0.88
N GLU A 163 4.27 19.63 0.08
CA GLU A 163 4.43 19.33 1.52
C GLU A 163 3.85 17.97 1.95
N LEU A 164 2.98 17.38 1.15
CA LEU A 164 2.36 16.07 1.45
C LEU A 164 3.18 14.87 0.94
N GLU A 165 4.26 15.07 0.20
CA GLU A 165 5.16 14.02 -0.31
C GLU A 165 6.58 14.04 0.34
#